data_4dfbd792d973134de6424f987ad87400
#
_entry.id   4dfbd792d973134de6424f987ad87400
#
_cell.length_a   1.000
_cell.length_b   1.000
_cell.length_c   1.000
_cell.angle_alpha   90.00
_cell.angle_beta   90.00
_cell.angle_gamma   90.00
#
_symmetry.space_group_name_H-M   'P 1'
#
loop_
_entity.id
_entity.type
_entity.pdbx_description
1 polymer ?
#
loop_
_entity_poly.entity_id
_entity_poly.type
_entity_poly.pdbx_seq_one_letter_code
_entity_poly.pdbx_strand_id
1 'polypeptide(L)'
;MSKVCSAAEAVSSIRSGQTVASVGVIGWITPDALLKSLADRYDREQGPSDLTFYFPCGTGDAMEVAGMDRVAKKGLMKRIVAGSYVNPVNPKTGERPKLMQLIRENAIEAYSWPIGASMQWLREVARKSPGYLTEIGLGTYIDPVNGGGKFTERATEDLVEKINFKGKDFLFYPTWKIDHCFIRASSSDEFGNLSFEDESLISSALALALATKACGGTVIAQVRNQVARFSRAAGQVRIPGVFVDKVVVVPDQMMVTETPFDARYLSPAGMDLSSLPKLPFGPDKIIARRAYMEVPKRTLTILGFGAASDMPLVMVEDDVLNQQSISDYWFTTEHGSYGGVVMTGWQFSANMWPEGLLDGVTQFDAIDGGLCKCTALSFAEFDQAGNVNVSKFGSANPGAGGFIDIAHNAEKLIFAGTFTTGGLRVSFDGNVLRIDNEGKSKKFVKQAGHITYPVKQGVLDRGQQAMLITERAVFNVTVDGLELIEIAPGINLQKDVLDQMGFVPKVSPVLKTMESWIFTDRLAVAAA
;
A
#
# COMPACT_ATOMS: atom_id res chain seq x y z
N MET A 1 12.02 -5.24 -36.75
CA MET A 1 10.57 -4.92 -36.90
C MET A 1 10.15 -4.07 -35.73
N SER A 2 9.27 -3.09 -35.95
CA SER A 2 8.67 -2.30 -34.89
C SER A 2 7.81 -3.18 -33.98
N LYS A 3 7.85 -2.93 -32.68
CA LYS A 3 7.01 -3.60 -31.66
C LYS A 3 5.75 -2.79 -31.33
N VAL A 4 5.62 -1.61 -31.91
CA VAL A 4 4.48 -0.70 -31.69
C VAL A 4 3.25 -1.26 -32.39
N CYS A 5 2.15 -1.40 -31.65
CA CYS A 5 0.87 -1.91 -32.13
C CYS A 5 -0.29 -1.29 -31.37
N SER A 6 -1.52 -1.54 -31.81
CA SER A 6 -2.72 -1.11 -31.08
C SER A 6 -2.93 -1.93 -29.81
N ALA A 7 -3.69 -1.37 -28.83
CA ALA A 7 -4.04 -2.09 -27.61
C ALA A 7 -4.83 -3.37 -27.89
N ALA A 8 -5.74 -3.35 -28.87
CA ALA A 8 -6.52 -4.52 -29.27
C ALA A 8 -5.61 -5.64 -29.84
N GLU A 9 -4.64 -5.27 -30.68
CA GLU A 9 -3.68 -6.22 -31.24
C GLU A 9 -2.74 -6.76 -30.14
N ALA A 10 -2.36 -5.91 -29.19
CA ALA A 10 -1.49 -6.31 -28.09
C ALA A 10 -2.10 -7.43 -27.25
N VAL A 11 -3.40 -7.36 -26.93
CA VAL A 11 -4.12 -8.35 -26.08
C VAL A 11 -4.71 -9.53 -26.88
N SER A 12 -4.61 -9.53 -28.22
CA SER A 12 -5.25 -10.54 -29.07
C SER A 12 -4.74 -11.97 -28.85
N SER A 13 -3.49 -12.11 -28.41
CA SER A 13 -2.84 -13.41 -28.17
C SER A 13 -3.21 -14.07 -26.84
N ILE A 14 -3.88 -13.37 -25.93
CA ILE A 14 -4.28 -13.90 -24.63
C ILE A 14 -5.40 -14.93 -24.83
N ARG A 15 -5.25 -16.12 -24.24
CA ARG A 15 -6.19 -17.25 -24.35
C ARG A 15 -6.80 -17.57 -22.99
N SER A 16 -7.95 -18.23 -23.02
CA SER A 16 -8.63 -18.71 -21.78
C SER A 16 -7.73 -19.60 -20.94
N GLY A 17 -7.86 -19.48 -19.61
CA GLY A 17 -7.09 -20.23 -18.62
C GLY A 17 -5.65 -19.76 -18.40
N GLN A 18 -5.17 -18.75 -19.12
CA GLN A 18 -3.80 -18.23 -18.97
C GLN A 18 -3.66 -17.29 -17.77
N THR A 19 -2.42 -17.08 -17.35
CA THR A 19 -2.03 -16.10 -16.32
C THR A 19 -1.64 -14.78 -16.95
N VAL A 20 -2.31 -13.71 -16.52
CA VAL A 20 -2.01 -12.32 -16.89
C VAL A 20 -1.56 -11.58 -15.64
N ALA A 21 -0.35 -11.07 -15.64
CA ALA A 21 0.18 -10.25 -14.55
C ALA A 21 0.22 -8.78 -14.94
N SER A 22 0.12 -7.86 -13.97
CA SER A 22 0.18 -6.43 -14.25
C SER A 22 0.87 -5.67 -13.13
N VAL A 23 1.70 -4.70 -13.50
CA VAL A 23 2.17 -3.66 -12.56
C VAL A 23 1.04 -2.70 -12.23
N GLY A 24 1.28 -1.86 -11.24
CA GLY A 24 0.44 -0.75 -10.82
C GLY A 24 0.52 -0.56 -9.32
N VAL A 25 0.26 0.65 -8.88
CA VAL A 25 0.25 1.03 -7.45
C VAL A 25 -0.84 2.07 -7.27
N ILE A 26 -2.00 1.69 -6.75
CA ILE A 26 -3.18 2.57 -6.76
C ILE A 26 -3.40 3.05 -8.20
N GLY A 27 -3.36 4.37 -8.49
CA GLY A 27 -3.39 4.92 -9.85
C GLY A 27 -2.03 4.98 -10.56
N TRP A 28 -0.94 4.97 -9.79
CA TRP A 28 0.42 5.12 -10.33
C TRP A 28 0.84 3.94 -11.18
N ILE A 29 1.59 4.22 -12.24
CA ILE A 29 2.22 3.20 -13.10
C ILE A 29 1.26 2.08 -13.57
N THR A 30 -0.03 2.35 -13.59
CA THR A 30 -1.07 1.40 -13.98
C THR A 30 -1.24 1.38 -15.50
N PRO A 31 -1.09 0.23 -16.18
CA PRO A 31 -1.33 0.10 -17.62
C PRO A 31 -2.84 -0.05 -17.92
N ASP A 32 -3.62 0.96 -17.54
CA ASP A 32 -5.09 0.91 -17.53
C ASP A 32 -5.72 0.70 -18.92
N ALA A 33 -5.09 1.25 -19.98
CA ALA A 33 -5.57 1.05 -21.34
C ALA A 33 -5.42 -0.41 -21.82
N LEU A 34 -4.38 -1.13 -21.38
CA LEU A 34 -4.23 -2.56 -21.67
C LEU A 34 -5.26 -3.40 -20.91
N LEU A 35 -5.49 -3.12 -19.63
CA LEU A 35 -6.51 -3.78 -18.82
C LEU A 35 -7.90 -3.51 -19.40
N LYS A 36 -8.18 -2.27 -19.80
CA LYS A 36 -9.42 -1.91 -20.49
C LYS A 36 -9.60 -2.67 -21.82
N SER A 37 -8.56 -2.72 -22.64
CA SER A 37 -8.61 -3.41 -23.93
C SER A 37 -8.89 -4.91 -23.80
N LEU A 38 -8.33 -5.56 -22.76
CA LEU A 38 -8.63 -6.96 -22.44
C LEU A 38 -10.10 -7.13 -22.00
N ALA A 39 -10.59 -6.23 -21.16
CA ALA A 39 -11.99 -6.24 -20.73
C ALA A 39 -12.97 -5.98 -21.88
N ASP A 40 -12.69 -5.01 -22.75
CA ASP A 40 -13.49 -4.70 -23.94
C ASP A 40 -13.53 -5.87 -24.92
N ARG A 41 -12.40 -6.59 -25.08
CA ARG A 41 -12.35 -7.82 -25.87
C ARG A 41 -13.26 -8.89 -25.29
N TYR A 42 -13.24 -9.12 -23.99
CA TYR A 42 -14.11 -10.07 -23.32
C TYR A 42 -15.59 -9.72 -23.53
N ASP A 43 -15.97 -8.45 -23.38
CA ASP A 43 -17.35 -8.00 -23.58
C ASP A 43 -17.85 -8.27 -25.00
N ARG A 44 -16.99 -8.08 -26.00
CA ARG A 44 -17.30 -8.26 -27.42
C ARG A 44 -17.33 -9.73 -27.86
N GLU A 45 -16.36 -10.53 -27.40
CA GLU A 45 -16.06 -11.87 -27.89
C GLU A 45 -16.48 -12.99 -26.92
N GLN A 46 -16.85 -12.63 -25.67
CA GLN A 46 -17.06 -13.55 -24.54
C GLN A 46 -15.84 -14.44 -24.28
N GLY A 47 -14.65 -13.93 -24.62
CA GLY A 47 -13.35 -14.54 -24.43
C GLY A 47 -12.23 -13.50 -24.50
N PRO A 48 -11.05 -13.83 -23.94
CA PRO A 48 -10.70 -15.05 -23.19
C PRO A 48 -11.46 -15.18 -21.87
N SER A 49 -11.64 -16.42 -21.36
CA SER A 49 -12.30 -16.71 -20.10
C SER A 49 -11.36 -17.37 -19.09
N ASP A 50 -11.76 -17.41 -17.82
CA ASP A 50 -11.12 -18.16 -16.75
C ASP A 50 -9.64 -17.79 -16.51
N LEU A 51 -9.31 -16.50 -16.66
CA LEU A 51 -7.95 -16.02 -16.47
C LEU A 51 -7.57 -16.01 -14.98
N THR A 52 -6.30 -16.32 -14.71
CA THR A 52 -5.63 -16.00 -13.46
C THR A 52 -4.98 -14.64 -13.58
N PHE A 53 -5.33 -13.72 -12.70
CA PHE A 53 -4.68 -12.41 -12.61
C PHE A 53 -3.69 -12.37 -11.44
N TYR A 54 -2.50 -11.83 -11.70
CA TYR A 54 -1.48 -11.60 -10.70
C TYR A 54 -1.09 -10.12 -10.66
N PHE A 55 -1.30 -9.50 -9.50
CA PHE A 55 -0.93 -8.11 -9.25
C PHE A 55 0.00 -8.05 -8.03
N PRO A 56 1.30 -7.84 -8.19
CA PRO A 56 2.23 -7.72 -7.06
C PRO A 56 1.81 -6.67 -6.04
N CYS A 57 1.17 -5.59 -6.50
CA CYS A 57 0.51 -4.59 -5.68
C CYS A 57 -0.90 -4.32 -6.21
N GLY A 58 -1.80 -3.84 -5.36
CA GLY A 58 -3.14 -3.41 -5.77
C GLY A 58 -3.07 -2.21 -6.71
N THR A 59 -3.77 -2.31 -7.85
CA THR A 59 -3.81 -1.25 -8.86
C THR A 59 -5.21 -0.81 -9.18
N GLY A 60 -5.37 0.50 -9.40
CA GLY A 60 -6.64 1.16 -9.63
C GLY A 60 -7.10 1.95 -8.41
N ASP A 61 -7.85 3.02 -8.64
CA ASP A 61 -8.38 3.93 -7.64
C ASP A 61 -9.92 3.97 -7.61
N ALA A 62 -10.57 3.13 -8.40
CA ALA A 62 -12.03 3.06 -8.58
C ALA A 62 -12.63 4.36 -9.18
N MET A 63 -11.83 5.22 -9.76
CA MET A 63 -12.24 6.48 -10.38
C MET A 63 -11.76 6.58 -11.84
N GLU A 64 -10.69 7.34 -12.09
CA GLU A 64 -10.18 7.57 -13.45
C GLU A 64 -9.27 6.45 -13.93
N VAL A 65 -8.48 5.89 -13.00
CA VAL A 65 -7.60 4.75 -13.24
C VAL A 65 -8.23 3.51 -12.60
N ALA A 66 -9.03 2.77 -13.33
CA ALA A 66 -9.78 1.66 -12.74
C ALA A 66 -8.93 0.42 -12.44
N GLY A 67 -7.82 0.20 -13.15
CA GLY A 67 -6.87 -0.88 -12.85
C GLY A 67 -7.51 -2.28 -12.80
N MET A 68 -7.38 -2.98 -11.66
CA MET A 68 -7.97 -4.32 -11.44
C MET A 68 -9.48 -4.36 -11.71
N ASP A 69 -10.17 -3.25 -11.46
CA ASP A 69 -11.63 -3.18 -11.62
C ASP A 69 -12.08 -3.28 -13.08
N ARG A 70 -11.19 -2.94 -14.04
CA ARG A 70 -11.44 -3.16 -15.48
C ARG A 70 -11.73 -4.63 -15.78
N VAL A 71 -10.95 -5.52 -15.19
CA VAL A 71 -10.99 -6.96 -15.47
C VAL A 71 -11.79 -7.76 -14.42
N ALA A 72 -12.41 -7.08 -13.46
CA ALA A 72 -13.25 -7.68 -12.44
C ALA A 72 -14.62 -8.08 -13.02
N LYS A 73 -14.65 -9.13 -13.86
CA LYS A 73 -15.83 -9.63 -14.56
C LYS A 73 -15.99 -11.14 -14.34
N LYS A 74 -17.22 -11.58 -14.03
CA LYS A 74 -17.55 -13.01 -13.98
C LYS A 74 -17.28 -13.65 -15.35
N GLY A 75 -16.62 -14.79 -15.36
CA GLY A 75 -16.21 -15.50 -16.56
C GLY A 75 -14.86 -15.06 -17.13
N LEU A 76 -14.48 -13.77 -17.06
CA LEU A 76 -13.14 -13.33 -17.43
C LEU A 76 -12.12 -13.71 -16.35
N MET A 77 -12.40 -13.31 -15.10
CA MET A 77 -11.53 -13.57 -13.95
C MET A 77 -12.00 -14.83 -13.22
N LYS A 78 -11.16 -15.87 -13.22
CA LYS A 78 -11.32 -17.06 -12.37
C LYS A 78 -10.63 -16.85 -11.03
N ARG A 79 -9.38 -16.40 -11.07
CA ARG A 79 -8.51 -16.24 -9.90
C ARG A 79 -7.83 -14.89 -9.90
N ILE A 80 -7.67 -14.33 -8.72
CA ILE A 80 -6.78 -13.19 -8.48
C ILE A 80 -5.84 -13.49 -7.31
N VAL A 81 -4.54 -13.21 -7.51
CA VAL A 81 -3.52 -13.16 -6.46
C VAL A 81 -2.96 -11.75 -6.46
N ALA A 82 -3.13 -11.03 -5.35
CA ALA A 82 -2.73 -9.63 -5.30
C ALA A 82 -2.12 -9.24 -3.95
N GLY A 83 -1.20 -8.27 -3.98
CA GLY A 83 -0.61 -7.69 -2.78
C GLY A 83 -1.63 -6.93 -1.93
N SER A 84 -2.56 -6.28 -2.59
CA SER A 84 -3.70 -5.61 -1.98
C SER A 84 -4.86 -5.51 -2.97
N TYR A 85 -6.04 -5.19 -2.46
CA TYR A 85 -7.22 -4.90 -3.29
C TYR A 85 -7.62 -3.44 -3.09
N VAL A 86 -7.89 -2.74 -4.19
CA VAL A 86 -8.47 -1.39 -4.12
C VAL A 86 -9.89 -1.51 -3.57
N ASN A 87 -10.15 -0.83 -2.46
CA ASN A 87 -11.40 -1.00 -1.70
C ASN A 87 -12.18 0.30 -1.42
N PRO A 88 -11.66 1.50 -1.73
CA PRO A 88 -12.38 2.73 -1.39
C PRO A 88 -13.68 2.84 -2.19
N VAL A 89 -14.64 3.53 -1.58
CA VAL A 89 -15.88 3.95 -2.26
C VAL A 89 -15.53 5.14 -3.16
N ASN A 90 -16.01 5.12 -4.38
CA ASN A 90 -15.89 6.27 -5.28
C ASN A 90 -16.61 7.47 -4.64
N PRO A 91 -15.91 8.56 -4.31
CA PRO A 91 -16.52 9.69 -3.61
C PRO A 91 -17.56 10.45 -4.45
N LYS A 92 -17.51 10.30 -5.79
CA LYS A 92 -18.44 10.96 -6.73
C LYS A 92 -19.73 10.16 -6.94
N THR A 93 -19.63 8.83 -6.99
CA THR A 93 -20.78 7.96 -7.30
C THR A 93 -21.31 7.19 -6.10
N GLY A 94 -20.55 7.06 -5.03
CA GLY A 94 -20.86 6.22 -3.88
C GLY A 94 -20.69 4.72 -4.13
N GLU A 95 -20.23 4.33 -5.32
CA GLU A 95 -20.08 2.92 -5.70
C GLU A 95 -18.76 2.34 -5.15
N ARG A 96 -18.81 1.06 -4.83
CA ARG A 96 -17.60 0.28 -4.49
C ARG A 96 -17.05 -0.42 -5.73
N PRO A 97 -15.75 -0.72 -5.78
CA PRO A 97 -15.15 -1.48 -6.88
C PRO A 97 -15.87 -2.80 -7.11
N LYS A 98 -16.03 -3.19 -8.38
CA LYS A 98 -16.65 -4.46 -8.82
C LYS A 98 -15.87 -5.68 -8.30
N LEU A 99 -14.55 -5.57 -8.21
CA LEU A 99 -13.71 -6.61 -7.62
C LEU A 99 -14.14 -6.94 -6.19
N MET A 100 -14.46 -5.93 -5.38
CA MET A 100 -14.97 -6.13 -4.02
C MET A 100 -16.31 -6.87 -4.00
N GLN A 101 -17.14 -6.63 -4.98
CA GLN A 101 -18.39 -7.37 -5.14
C GLN A 101 -18.12 -8.84 -5.46
N LEU A 102 -17.23 -9.13 -6.42
CA LEU A 102 -16.88 -10.51 -6.79
C LEU A 102 -16.30 -11.29 -5.60
N ILE A 103 -15.46 -10.65 -4.78
CA ILE A 103 -14.88 -11.26 -3.57
C ILE A 103 -15.99 -11.56 -2.55
N ARG A 104 -16.88 -10.61 -2.25
CA ARG A 104 -17.98 -10.79 -1.28
C ARG A 104 -19.01 -11.82 -1.73
N GLU A 105 -19.28 -11.89 -3.02
CA GLU A 105 -20.18 -12.90 -3.60
C GLU A 105 -19.55 -14.28 -3.72
N ASN A 106 -18.30 -14.46 -3.29
CA ASN A 106 -17.52 -15.69 -3.47
C ASN A 106 -17.53 -16.16 -4.94
N ALA A 107 -17.46 -15.21 -5.89
CA ALA A 107 -17.58 -15.47 -7.32
C ALA A 107 -16.27 -15.92 -7.98
N ILE A 108 -15.14 -15.61 -7.36
CA ILE A 108 -13.78 -15.87 -7.85
C ILE A 108 -12.89 -16.45 -6.73
N GLU A 109 -11.79 -17.06 -7.12
CA GLU A 109 -10.72 -17.46 -6.19
C GLU A 109 -9.86 -16.23 -5.89
N ALA A 110 -9.94 -15.67 -4.67
CA ALA A 110 -9.20 -14.48 -4.28
C ALA A 110 -8.15 -14.81 -3.20
N TYR A 111 -6.92 -14.41 -3.47
CA TYR A 111 -5.77 -14.54 -2.58
C TYR A 111 -5.11 -13.19 -2.38
N SER A 112 -4.79 -12.83 -1.14
CA SER A 112 -4.00 -11.66 -0.84
C SER A 112 -2.65 -12.07 -0.24
N TRP A 113 -1.57 -11.73 -0.94
CA TRP A 113 -0.20 -11.94 -0.50
C TRP A 113 0.42 -10.62 0.00
N PRO A 114 1.42 -10.65 0.90
CA PRO A 114 2.22 -9.46 1.21
C PRO A 114 2.89 -8.93 -0.08
N ILE A 115 2.97 -7.61 -0.22
CA ILE A 115 3.57 -7.01 -1.44
C ILE A 115 5.05 -7.40 -1.56
N GLY A 116 5.82 -7.40 -0.46
CA GLY A 116 7.21 -7.82 -0.48
C GLY A 116 7.38 -9.25 -0.94
N ALA A 117 6.62 -10.19 -0.37
CA ALA A 117 6.61 -11.57 -0.82
C ALA A 117 6.24 -11.68 -2.31
N SER A 118 5.24 -10.93 -2.77
CA SER A 118 4.83 -10.89 -4.18
C SER A 118 5.95 -10.40 -5.09
N MET A 119 6.68 -9.37 -4.69
CA MET A 119 7.77 -8.80 -5.49
C MET A 119 9.01 -9.70 -5.49
N GLN A 120 9.38 -10.27 -4.35
CA GLN A 120 10.50 -11.21 -4.26
C GLN A 120 10.21 -12.51 -5.03
N TRP A 121 8.98 -12.98 -4.99
CA TRP A 121 8.53 -14.14 -5.78
C TRP A 121 8.79 -13.95 -7.28
N LEU A 122 8.64 -12.74 -7.85
CA LEU A 122 8.97 -12.47 -9.25
C LEU A 122 10.44 -12.73 -9.57
N ARG A 123 11.36 -12.44 -8.64
CA ARG A 123 12.78 -12.78 -8.80
C ARG A 123 12.99 -14.29 -8.89
N GLU A 124 12.28 -15.05 -8.08
CA GLU A 124 12.38 -16.51 -8.07
C GLU A 124 11.80 -17.11 -9.36
N VAL A 125 10.68 -16.58 -9.86
CA VAL A 125 10.16 -16.96 -11.19
C VAL A 125 11.17 -16.66 -12.31
N ALA A 126 11.76 -15.47 -12.31
CA ALA A 126 12.77 -15.07 -13.29
C ALA A 126 14.02 -15.96 -13.27
N ARG A 127 14.41 -16.44 -12.09
CA ARG A 127 15.56 -17.33 -11.86
C ARG A 127 15.23 -18.81 -12.07
N LYS A 128 13.95 -19.14 -12.30
CA LYS A 128 13.44 -20.52 -12.39
C LYS A 128 13.68 -21.32 -11.10
N SER A 129 13.65 -20.65 -9.95
CA SER A 129 13.70 -21.29 -8.64
C SER A 129 12.37 -21.99 -8.34
N PRO A 130 12.34 -22.98 -7.43
CA PRO A 130 11.12 -23.68 -7.07
C PRO A 130 10.12 -22.76 -6.34
N GLY A 131 10.56 -21.72 -5.66
CA GLY A 131 9.73 -20.77 -4.92
C GLY A 131 10.52 -19.77 -4.11
N TYR A 132 9.80 -18.85 -3.45
CA TYR A 132 10.33 -17.87 -2.51
C TYR A 132 10.17 -18.37 -1.08
N LEU A 133 11.22 -18.28 -0.28
CA LEU A 133 11.27 -18.74 1.11
C LEU A 133 11.51 -17.56 2.05
N THR A 134 10.67 -17.39 3.08
CA THR A 134 10.78 -16.28 4.04
C THR A 134 10.18 -16.62 5.40
N GLU A 135 10.67 -15.99 6.47
CA GLU A 135 10.02 -15.99 7.80
C GLU A 135 8.94 -14.89 7.89
N ILE A 136 8.96 -13.90 6.99
CA ILE A 136 8.02 -12.77 6.99
C ILE A 136 6.61 -13.29 6.68
N GLY A 137 5.68 -12.97 7.59
CA GLY A 137 4.29 -13.42 7.49
C GLY A 137 3.93 -14.62 8.37
N LEU A 138 4.88 -15.27 9.04
CA LEU A 138 4.55 -16.30 10.04
C LEU A 138 3.65 -15.72 11.14
N GLY A 139 2.61 -16.47 11.51
CA GLY A 139 1.62 -16.06 12.50
C GLY A 139 0.57 -15.05 12.01
N THR A 140 0.70 -14.51 10.78
CA THR A 140 -0.29 -13.64 10.15
C THR A 140 -1.33 -14.47 9.36
N TYR A 141 -2.28 -13.82 8.70
CA TYR A 141 -3.28 -14.50 7.87
C TYR A 141 -2.69 -15.23 6.65
N ILE A 142 -1.45 -14.89 6.26
CA ILE A 142 -0.77 -15.58 5.16
C ILE A 142 -0.15 -16.93 5.60
N ASP A 143 0.09 -17.11 6.89
CA ASP A 143 0.50 -18.42 7.44
C ASP A 143 -0.62 -19.44 7.17
N PRO A 144 -0.33 -20.61 6.57
CA PRO A 144 -1.32 -21.65 6.31
C PRO A 144 -2.18 -22.03 7.52
N VAL A 145 -1.64 -21.95 8.73
CA VAL A 145 -2.42 -22.22 9.98
C VAL A 145 -3.53 -21.19 10.23
N ASN A 146 -3.45 -20.02 9.59
CA ASN A 146 -4.40 -18.91 9.70
C ASN A 146 -5.13 -18.63 8.38
N GLY A 147 -5.06 -19.54 7.39
CA GLY A 147 -5.81 -19.43 6.15
C GLY A 147 -4.99 -19.30 4.87
N GLY A 148 -3.65 -19.09 4.93
CA GLY A 148 -2.79 -19.13 3.75
C GLY A 148 -3.10 -18.05 2.70
N GLY A 149 -3.57 -16.88 3.12
CA GLY A 149 -3.88 -15.77 2.23
C GLY A 149 -5.20 -15.87 1.46
N LYS A 150 -6.06 -16.85 1.77
CA LYS A 150 -7.35 -17.07 1.12
C LYS A 150 -8.39 -16.05 1.58
N PHE A 151 -9.05 -15.37 0.63
CA PHE A 151 -10.06 -14.34 0.91
C PHE A 151 -11.47 -14.76 0.54
N THR A 152 -11.63 -15.84 -0.23
CA THR A 152 -12.92 -16.43 -0.63
C THR A 152 -12.92 -17.93 -0.35
N GLU A 153 -14.10 -18.52 -0.17
CA GLU A 153 -14.25 -19.98 0.01
C GLU A 153 -13.87 -20.76 -1.26
N ARG A 154 -14.02 -20.13 -2.45
CA ARG A 154 -13.56 -20.70 -3.72
C ARG A 154 -12.05 -20.88 -3.80
N ALA A 155 -11.29 -20.11 -3.04
CA ALA A 155 -9.83 -20.21 -2.97
C ALA A 155 -9.44 -21.45 -2.14
N THR A 156 -9.48 -22.61 -2.76
CA THR A 156 -9.20 -23.90 -2.09
C THR A 156 -7.77 -24.37 -2.21
N GLU A 157 -7.06 -23.96 -3.25
CA GLU A 157 -5.64 -24.32 -3.48
C GLU A 157 -4.72 -23.64 -2.45
N ASP A 158 -3.74 -24.38 -1.95
CA ASP A 158 -2.71 -23.81 -1.08
C ASP A 158 -1.59 -23.22 -1.94
N LEU A 159 -1.57 -21.89 -2.04
CA LEU A 159 -0.54 -21.14 -2.79
C LEU A 159 0.65 -20.75 -1.91
N VAL A 160 0.58 -21.03 -0.61
CA VAL A 160 1.64 -20.81 0.36
C VAL A 160 1.72 -22.06 1.24
N GLU A 161 2.92 -22.54 1.44
CA GLU A 161 3.21 -23.70 2.26
C GLU A 161 4.00 -23.27 3.51
N LYS A 162 3.80 -23.96 4.62
CA LYS A 162 4.66 -23.82 5.80
C LYS A 162 5.63 -24.98 5.82
N ILE A 163 6.91 -24.69 5.77
CA ILE A 163 7.95 -25.71 5.77
C ILE A 163 8.92 -25.49 6.92
N ASN A 164 9.43 -26.59 7.48
CA ASN A 164 10.50 -26.55 8.46
C ASN A 164 11.84 -26.81 7.76
N PHE A 165 12.74 -25.84 7.83
CA PHE A 165 14.08 -25.97 7.29
C PHE A 165 15.12 -25.73 8.39
N LYS A 166 15.94 -26.75 8.66
CA LYS A 166 16.97 -26.71 9.72
C LYS A 166 16.47 -26.29 11.10
N GLY A 167 15.26 -26.73 11.47
CA GLY A 167 14.66 -26.45 12.78
C GLY A 167 13.94 -25.10 12.90
N LYS A 168 13.85 -24.33 11.81
CA LYS A 168 13.08 -23.10 11.73
C LYS A 168 11.91 -23.24 10.77
N ASP A 169 10.79 -22.62 11.08
CA ASP A 169 9.64 -22.54 10.21
C ASP A 169 9.78 -21.39 9.22
N PHE A 170 9.35 -21.62 7.99
CA PHE A 170 9.32 -20.65 6.91
C PHE A 170 8.00 -20.77 6.15
N LEU A 171 7.59 -19.67 5.52
CA LEU A 171 6.61 -19.68 4.45
C LEU A 171 7.33 -19.90 3.13
N PHE A 172 6.80 -20.78 2.31
CA PHE A 172 7.28 -21.09 0.98
C PHE A 172 6.20 -20.78 -0.04
N TYR A 173 6.52 -19.97 -1.02
CA TYR A 173 5.64 -19.54 -2.10
C TYR A 173 6.10 -20.22 -3.39
N PRO A 174 5.49 -21.35 -3.80
CA PRO A 174 5.84 -22.04 -5.04
C PRO A 174 5.73 -21.14 -6.25
N THR A 175 6.64 -21.28 -7.23
CA THR A 175 6.57 -20.53 -8.48
C THR A 175 5.62 -21.18 -9.48
N TRP A 176 4.92 -20.35 -10.25
CA TRP A 176 4.12 -20.79 -11.40
C TRP A 176 4.37 -19.92 -12.62
N LYS A 177 3.85 -20.36 -13.76
CA LYS A 177 4.05 -19.71 -15.06
C LYS A 177 3.25 -18.42 -15.18
N ILE A 178 3.88 -17.37 -15.73
CA ILE A 178 3.24 -16.14 -16.20
C ILE A 178 3.22 -16.16 -17.72
N ASP A 179 2.03 -16.15 -18.35
CA ASP A 179 1.88 -16.21 -19.79
C ASP A 179 1.95 -14.83 -20.44
N HIS A 180 1.39 -13.81 -19.79
CA HIS A 180 1.43 -12.42 -20.26
C HIS A 180 1.67 -11.49 -19.10
N CYS A 181 2.36 -10.37 -19.36
CA CYS A 181 2.34 -9.28 -18.39
C CYS A 181 2.11 -7.93 -19.07
N PHE A 182 1.47 -7.04 -18.32
CA PHE A 182 1.25 -5.64 -18.64
C PHE A 182 2.16 -4.79 -17.77
N ILE A 183 3.02 -4.00 -18.40
CA ILE A 183 3.87 -3.02 -17.74
C ILE A 183 3.60 -1.63 -18.31
N ARG A 184 3.93 -0.60 -17.54
CA ARG A 184 3.83 0.79 -17.97
C ARG A 184 5.17 1.48 -17.83
N ALA A 185 5.43 2.43 -18.73
CA ALA A 185 6.60 3.29 -18.73
C ALA A 185 6.24 4.66 -19.35
N SER A 186 7.19 5.59 -19.34
CA SER A 186 7.01 6.92 -19.93
C SER A 186 7.16 6.87 -21.45
N SER A 187 8.26 6.30 -21.93
CA SER A 187 8.63 6.32 -23.35
C SER A 187 9.16 4.97 -23.81
N SER A 188 8.99 4.69 -25.10
CA SER A 188 9.61 3.57 -25.80
C SER A 188 10.11 3.98 -27.17
N ASP A 189 11.24 3.42 -27.63
CA ASP A 189 11.54 3.39 -29.04
C ASP A 189 10.81 2.25 -29.76
N GLU A 190 10.93 2.17 -31.09
CA GLU A 190 10.28 1.13 -31.89
C GLU A 190 10.78 -0.29 -31.61
N PHE A 191 11.90 -0.45 -30.87
CA PHE A 191 12.47 -1.75 -30.46
C PHE A 191 12.06 -2.15 -29.04
N GLY A 192 11.30 -1.28 -28.32
CA GLY A 192 10.79 -1.59 -27.00
C GLY A 192 11.76 -1.25 -25.85
N ASN A 193 12.77 -0.42 -26.08
CA ASN A 193 13.59 0.11 -24.99
C ASN A 193 12.79 1.12 -24.17
N LEU A 194 12.52 0.81 -22.88
CA LEU A 194 11.64 1.59 -22.03
C LEU A 194 12.40 2.52 -21.08
N SER A 195 11.92 3.76 -20.97
CA SER A 195 12.41 4.75 -20.00
C SER A 195 11.25 5.30 -19.15
N PHE A 196 11.56 5.81 -17.93
CA PHE A 196 10.58 6.12 -16.89
C PHE A 196 10.66 7.58 -16.44
N GLU A 197 11.05 8.48 -17.33
CA GLU A 197 11.28 9.90 -17.03
C GLU A 197 10.06 10.67 -16.51
N ASP A 198 8.85 10.21 -16.85
CA ASP A 198 7.57 10.82 -16.44
C ASP A 198 6.82 9.96 -15.42
N GLU A 199 7.42 8.92 -14.87
CA GLU A 199 6.81 8.06 -13.87
C GLU A 199 7.42 8.32 -12.48
N SER A 200 6.57 8.57 -11.50
CA SER A 200 6.97 8.81 -10.10
C SER A 200 7.38 7.55 -9.35
N LEU A 201 7.03 6.40 -9.90
CA LEU A 201 7.34 5.06 -9.36
C LEU A 201 7.79 4.15 -10.49
N ILE A 202 8.61 3.15 -10.15
CA ILE A 202 9.06 2.10 -11.08
C ILE A 202 8.35 0.78 -10.78
N SER A 203 7.99 0.57 -9.51
CA SER A 203 7.34 -0.65 -9.01
C SER A 203 8.12 -1.92 -9.41
N SER A 204 7.43 -3.01 -9.76
CA SER A 204 8.02 -4.29 -10.15
C SER A 204 8.20 -4.46 -11.67
N ALA A 205 8.20 -3.38 -12.46
CA ALA A 205 8.11 -3.47 -13.92
C ALA A 205 9.23 -4.33 -14.56
N LEU A 206 10.49 -4.15 -14.15
CA LEU A 206 11.60 -4.94 -14.66
C LEU A 206 11.51 -6.41 -14.19
N ALA A 207 11.26 -6.64 -12.92
CA ALA A 207 11.19 -8.01 -12.38
C ALA A 207 10.04 -8.79 -13.01
N LEU A 208 8.89 -8.16 -13.24
CA LEU A 208 7.74 -8.76 -13.91
C LEU A 208 8.05 -9.09 -15.39
N ALA A 209 8.73 -8.18 -16.10
CA ALA A 209 9.16 -8.45 -17.48
C ALA A 209 10.11 -9.66 -17.55
N LEU A 210 11.12 -9.72 -16.66
CA LEU A 210 12.08 -10.82 -16.60
C LEU A 210 11.39 -12.15 -16.23
N ALA A 211 10.51 -12.16 -15.23
CA ALA A 211 9.74 -13.33 -14.82
C ALA A 211 8.89 -13.88 -15.98
N THR A 212 8.17 -13.00 -16.67
CA THR A 212 7.35 -13.38 -17.82
C THR A 212 8.21 -13.94 -18.96
N LYS A 213 9.33 -13.31 -19.30
CA LYS A 213 10.26 -13.82 -20.33
C LYS A 213 10.87 -15.16 -19.94
N ALA A 214 11.23 -15.37 -18.68
CA ALA A 214 11.75 -16.65 -18.19
C ALA A 214 10.74 -17.79 -18.33
N CYS A 215 9.44 -17.49 -18.27
CA CYS A 215 8.33 -18.42 -18.53
C CYS A 215 8.04 -18.64 -20.03
N GLY A 216 8.72 -17.94 -20.95
CA GLY A 216 8.40 -17.92 -22.38
C GLY A 216 7.13 -17.12 -22.71
N GLY A 217 6.71 -16.25 -21.79
CA GLY A 217 5.53 -15.39 -21.92
C GLY A 217 5.78 -14.13 -22.75
N THR A 218 4.70 -13.34 -22.92
CA THR A 218 4.67 -12.11 -23.71
C THR A 218 4.63 -10.89 -22.79
N VAL A 219 5.57 -9.96 -22.97
CA VAL A 219 5.64 -8.69 -22.25
C VAL A 219 5.06 -7.58 -23.11
N ILE A 220 4.03 -6.93 -22.62
CA ILE A 220 3.29 -5.86 -23.28
C ILE A 220 3.44 -4.57 -22.48
N ALA A 221 4.02 -3.54 -23.09
CA ALA A 221 4.26 -2.25 -22.47
C ALA A 221 3.26 -1.20 -22.96
N GLN A 222 2.68 -0.44 -22.02
CA GLN A 222 1.96 0.80 -22.29
C GLN A 222 2.91 1.96 -22.03
N VAL A 223 2.99 2.91 -22.95
CA VAL A 223 3.83 4.12 -22.84
C VAL A 223 3.07 5.37 -23.27
N ARG A 224 3.46 6.54 -22.73
CA ARG A 224 2.92 7.82 -23.17
C ARG A 224 3.51 8.22 -24.53
N ASN A 225 4.82 8.05 -24.70
CA ASN A 225 5.54 8.61 -25.83
C ASN A 225 6.27 7.51 -26.63
N GLN A 226 6.25 7.66 -27.95
CA GLN A 226 7.20 6.98 -28.81
C GLN A 226 8.37 7.92 -29.10
N VAL A 227 9.60 7.44 -28.93
CA VAL A 227 10.83 8.23 -29.16
C VAL A 227 11.70 7.57 -30.23
N ALA A 228 12.61 8.35 -30.81
CA ALA A 228 13.55 7.83 -31.79
C ALA A 228 14.52 6.84 -31.12
N ARG A 229 14.91 5.82 -31.86
CA ARG A 229 15.96 4.87 -31.43
C ARG A 229 17.24 5.61 -31.10
N PHE A 230 17.94 5.18 -30.05
CA PHE A 230 19.20 5.77 -29.57
C PHE A 230 19.06 7.21 -29.01
N SER A 231 17.85 7.74 -28.83
CA SER A 231 17.65 9.08 -28.27
C SER A 231 17.77 9.13 -26.73
N ARG A 232 17.84 7.99 -26.06
CA ARG A 232 17.99 7.89 -24.61
C ARG A 232 19.40 7.44 -24.23
N ALA A 233 19.96 8.05 -23.17
CA ALA A 233 21.19 7.54 -22.57
C ALA A 233 20.95 6.13 -21.98
N ALA A 234 21.97 5.28 -21.98
CA ALA A 234 21.85 3.89 -21.52
C ALA A 234 21.29 3.79 -20.08
N GLY A 235 21.67 4.71 -19.17
CA GLY A 235 21.16 4.74 -17.79
C GLY A 235 19.68 5.12 -17.66
N GLN A 236 19.08 5.73 -18.68
CA GLN A 236 17.65 6.06 -18.72
C GLN A 236 16.80 4.88 -19.19
N VAL A 237 17.38 3.94 -19.94
CA VAL A 237 16.70 2.72 -20.40
C VAL A 237 16.68 1.74 -19.22
N ARG A 238 15.55 1.67 -18.52
CA ARG A 238 15.40 0.81 -17.34
C ARG A 238 14.97 -0.62 -17.71
N ILE A 239 14.31 -0.81 -18.85
CA ILE A 239 13.94 -2.12 -19.38
C ILE A 239 14.41 -2.19 -20.83
N PRO A 240 15.47 -2.96 -21.12
CA PRO A 240 15.95 -3.18 -22.49
C PRO A 240 14.89 -3.85 -23.37
N GLY A 241 14.80 -3.43 -24.62
CA GLY A 241 13.80 -3.91 -25.58
C GLY A 241 13.82 -5.42 -25.80
N VAL A 242 14.93 -6.10 -25.56
CA VAL A 242 15.01 -7.58 -25.66
C VAL A 242 14.03 -8.30 -24.72
N PHE A 243 13.56 -7.63 -23.68
CA PHE A 243 12.57 -8.15 -22.71
C PHE A 243 11.15 -7.71 -23.00
N VAL A 244 10.90 -6.89 -24.03
CA VAL A 244 9.58 -6.35 -24.39
C VAL A 244 9.16 -6.91 -25.75
N ASP A 245 7.94 -7.41 -25.86
CA ASP A 245 7.45 -8.00 -27.11
C ASP A 245 6.54 -7.03 -27.88
N LYS A 246 5.70 -6.27 -27.18
CA LYS A 246 4.75 -5.33 -27.78
C LYS A 246 4.74 -4.00 -27.02
N VAL A 247 4.51 -2.91 -27.73
CA VAL A 247 4.41 -1.56 -27.18
C VAL A 247 3.12 -0.89 -27.65
N VAL A 248 2.37 -0.34 -26.72
CA VAL A 248 1.15 0.42 -27.00
C VAL A 248 1.35 1.86 -26.57
N VAL A 249 1.18 2.81 -27.49
CA VAL A 249 1.34 4.24 -27.22
C VAL A 249 -0.02 4.82 -26.81
N VAL A 250 -0.08 5.45 -25.63
CA VAL A 250 -1.27 6.06 -25.02
C VAL A 250 -0.89 7.47 -24.55
N PRO A 251 -0.95 8.50 -25.44
CA PRO A 251 -0.45 9.83 -25.16
C PRO A 251 -1.14 10.53 -24.00
N ASP A 252 -2.39 10.20 -23.73
CA ASP A 252 -3.26 10.75 -22.69
C ASP A 252 -3.27 9.92 -21.39
N GLN A 253 -2.33 8.96 -21.23
CA GLN A 253 -2.25 8.24 -19.95
C GLN A 253 -2.02 9.19 -18.79
N MET A 254 -2.86 9.09 -17.76
CA MET A 254 -2.76 9.89 -16.55
C MET A 254 -1.57 9.43 -15.69
N MET A 255 -0.90 10.34 -15.02
CA MET A 255 0.13 10.01 -14.03
C MET A 255 -0.51 9.25 -12.85
N VAL A 256 -1.56 9.82 -12.30
CA VAL A 256 -2.44 9.24 -11.27
C VAL A 256 -3.81 9.94 -11.35
N THR A 257 -4.83 9.40 -10.69
CA THR A 257 -6.15 10.04 -10.63
C THR A 257 -6.06 11.53 -10.24
N GLU A 258 -6.83 12.39 -10.90
CA GLU A 258 -6.88 13.84 -10.75
C GLU A 258 -5.56 14.55 -11.13
N THR A 259 -4.55 13.83 -11.57
CA THR A 259 -3.23 14.37 -11.92
C THR A 259 -2.78 13.80 -13.26
N PRO A 260 -3.11 14.46 -14.39
CA PRO A 260 -2.64 14.03 -15.71
C PRO A 260 -1.11 14.02 -15.80
N PHE A 261 -0.47 15.02 -15.24
CA PHE A 261 1.00 15.14 -15.11
C PHE A 261 1.37 16.20 -14.08
N ASP A 262 2.37 15.92 -13.24
CA ASP A 262 2.95 16.89 -12.32
C ASP A 262 4.45 16.59 -12.09
N ALA A 263 5.29 17.49 -12.58
CA ALA A 263 6.75 17.35 -12.50
C ALA A 263 7.30 17.37 -11.06
N ARG A 264 6.52 17.85 -10.09
CA ARG A 264 6.93 17.84 -8.67
C ARG A 264 7.10 16.43 -8.11
N TYR A 265 6.51 15.41 -8.75
CA TYR A 265 6.69 14.00 -8.39
C TYR A 265 7.95 13.36 -8.99
N LEU A 266 8.74 14.11 -9.77
CA LEU A 266 9.86 13.55 -10.52
C LEU A 266 11.23 14.08 -10.06
N SER A 267 11.27 15.20 -9.35
CA SER A 267 12.52 15.90 -9.06
C SER A 267 12.37 16.81 -7.84
N PRO A 268 13.44 16.99 -7.04
CA PRO A 268 13.46 17.97 -5.95
C PRO A 268 13.57 19.43 -6.44
N ALA A 269 13.76 19.65 -7.75
CA ALA A 269 13.90 20.99 -8.31
C ALA A 269 12.64 21.83 -8.10
N GLY A 270 12.81 23.08 -7.66
CA GLY A 270 11.71 24.02 -7.47
C GLY A 270 10.81 23.69 -6.27
N MET A 271 11.34 23.00 -5.24
CA MET A 271 10.60 22.69 -4.04
C MET A 271 10.02 23.94 -3.37
N ASP A 272 8.70 23.97 -3.26
CA ASP A 272 7.94 25.00 -2.55
C ASP A 272 6.93 24.36 -1.60
N LEU A 273 7.33 24.17 -0.35
CA LEU A 273 6.51 23.56 0.68
C LEU A 273 5.22 24.35 0.97
N SER A 274 5.20 25.66 0.68
CA SER A 274 4.01 26.50 0.89
C SER A 274 2.87 26.18 -0.09
N SER A 275 3.18 25.51 -1.21
CA SER A 275 2.21 25.08 -2.22
C SER A 275 1.46 23.78 -1.86
N LEU A 276 1.85 23.12 -0.76
CA LEU A 276 1.21 21.88 -0.31
C LEU A 276 -0.20 22.13 0.23
N PRO A 277 -1.13 21.16 0.04
CA PRO A 277 -2.46 21.27 0.60
C PRO A 277 -2.39 21.24 2.14
N LYS A 278 -3.25 22.04 2.78
CA LYS A 278 -3.43 22.03 4.23
C LYS A 278 -4.55 21.07 4.61
N LEU A 279 -4.32 20.29 5.65
CA LEU A 279 -5.34 19.40 6.18
C LEU A 279 -6.35 20.17 7.05
N PRO A 280 -7.65 19.84 6.95
CA PRO A 280 -8.65 20.42 7.85
C PRO A 280 -8.32 20.04 9.29
N PHE A 281 -8.62 20.95 10.22
CA PHE A 281 -8.47 20.65 11.64
C PHE A 281 -9.49 19.62 12.08
N GLY A 282 -9.02 18.53 12.68
CA GLY A 282 -9.86 17.40 13.07
C GLY A 282 -9.06 16.24 13.65
N PRO A 283 -9.70 15.08 13.84
CA PRO A 283 -9.07 13.90 14.46
C PRO A 283 -7.77 13.49 13.78
N ASP A 284 -7.76 13.45 12.45
CA ASP A 284 -6.59 12.98 11.68
C ASP A 284 -5.37 13.90 11.87
N LYS A 285 -5.60 15.22 11.94
CA LYS A 285 -4.53 16.19 12.22
C LYS A 285 -3.96 16.05 13.63
N ILE A 286 -4.82 15.78 14.63
CA ILE A 286 -4.40 15.52 16.01
C ILE A 286 -3.57 14.25 16.08
N ILE A 287 -4.04 13.17 15.44
CA ILE A 287 -3.32 11.90 15.37
C ILE A 287 -1.96 12.11 14.70
N ALA A 288 -1.92 12.82 13.56
CA ALA A 288 -0.68 13.12 12.85
C ALA A 288 0.29 13.93 13.72
N ARG A 289 -0.18 14.97 14.44
CA ARG A 289 0.63 15.75 15.38
C ARG A 289 1.23 14.90 16.48
N ARG A 290 0.43 14.05 17.13
CA ARG A 290 0.94 13.18 18.19
C ARG A 290 1.89 12.13 17.62
N ALA A 291 1.62 11.61 16.41
CA ALA A 291 2.42 10.58 15.78
C ALA A 291 3.79 11.10 15.32
N TYR A 292 3.87 12.29 14.70
CA TYR A 292 5.16 12.79 14.23
C TYR A 292 6.15 13.12 15.38
N MET A 293 5.67 13.37 16.60
CA MET A 293 6.53 13.53 17.78
C MET A 293 7.38 12.27 18.06
N GLU A 294 6.94 11.13 17.55
CA GLU A 294 7.62 9.84 17.70
C GLU A 294 8.59 9.53 16.57
N VAL A 295 8.58 10.30 15.48
CA VAL A 295 9.45 10.08 14.31
C VAL A 295 10.87 10.54 14.61
N PRO A 296 11.86 9.63 14.60
CA PRO A 296 13.24 10.02 14.89
C PRO A 296 13.85 10.71 13.66
N LYS A 297 14.63 11.77 13.92
CA LYS A 297 15.45 12.40 12.87
C LYS A 297 16.53 11.46 12.38
N ARG A 298 16.95 11.62 11.12
CA ARG A 298 18.05 10.87 10.46
C ARG A 298 17.88 9.36 10.53
N THR A 299 16.61 8.93 10.52
CA THR A 299 16.22 7.53 10.51
C THR A 299 15.31 7.30 9.32
N LEU A 300 15.61 6.28 8.52
CA LEU A 300 14.75 5.93 7.40
C LEU A 300 13.39 5.48 7.94
N THR A 301 12.38 6.29 7.66
CA THR A 301 11.01 6.10 8.15
C THR A 301 10.07 5.86 6.97
N ILE A 302 9.37 4.73 7.01
CA ILE A 302 8.37 4.38 6.02
C ILE A 302 6.98 4.78 6.53
N LEU A 303 6.19 5.41 5.66
CA LEU A 303 4.83 5.83 5.96
C LEU A 303 3.83 5.00 5.16
N GLY A 304 2.83 4.45 5.86
CA GLY A 304 1.73 3.69 5.27
C GLY A 304 0.52 4.58 4.95
N PHE A 305 -0.40 4.03 4.17
CA PHE A 305 -1.64 4.68 3.78
C PHE A 305 -2.55 5.01 4.97
N GLY A 306 -3.26 6.14 4.91
CA GLY A 306 -4.22 6.61 5.91
C GLY A 306 -3.65 7.68 6.83
N ALA A 307 -4.07 7.77 8.10
CA ALA A 307 -3.66 8.82 9.04
C ALA A 307 -2.13 8.97 9.19
N ALA A 308 -1.38 7.90 8.95
CA ALA A 308 0.09 7.94 8.96
C ALA A 308 0.67 8.77 7.81
N SER A 309 0.06 8.73 6.61
CA SER A 309 0.52 9.51 5.45
C SER A 309 0.24 11.01 5.57
N ASP A 310 -0.62 11.41 6.50
CA ASP A 310 -0.92 12.83 6.75
C ASP A 310 0.19 13.55 7.52
N MET A 311 1.06 12.80 8.23
CA MET A 311 2.10 13.38 9.09
C MET A 311 2.99 14.40 8.37
N PRO A 312 3.60 14.15 7.19
CA PRO A 312 4.50 15.10 6.56
C PRO A 312 3.81 16.43 6.21
N LEU A 313 2.56 16.39 5.76
CA LEU A 313 1.78 17.60 5.46
C LEU A 313 1.53 18.41 6.73
N VAL A 314 1.16 17.75 7.83
CA VAL A 314 0.95 18.41 9.13
C VAL A 314 2.28 18.94 9.70
N MET A 315 3.39 18.23 9.51
CA MET A 315 4.73 18.71 9.91
C MET A 315 5.11 19.99 9.15
N VAL A 316 4.74 20.11 7.86
CA VAL A 316 4.95 21.35 7.08
C VAL A 316 4.07 22.48 7.62
N GLU A 317 2.79 22.23 7.90
CA GLU A 317 1.89 23.23 8.47
C GLU A 317 2.34 23.73 9.85
N ASP A 318 2.89 22.84 10.67
CA ASP A 318 3.38 23.15 12.02
C ASP A 318 4.84 23.69 12.02
N ASP A 319 5.44 23.91 10.85
CA ASP A 319 6.84 24.36 10.65
C ASP A 319 7.90 23.42 11.25
N VAL A 320 7.56 22.15 11.43
CA VAL A 320 8.50 21.09 11.87
C VAL A 320 9.31 20.59 10.68
N LEU A 321 8.66 20.48 9.52
CA LEU A 321 9.28 20.13 8.24
C LEU A 321 9.30 21.39 7.37
N ASN A 322 10.47 21.99 7.19
CA ASN A 322 10.70 23.20 6.43
C ASN A 322 12.01 23.09 5.61
N GLN A 323 12.38 24.13 4.88
CA GLN A 323 13.58 24.16 4.02
C GLN A 323 14.89 23.81 4.77
N GLN A 324 14.99 24.09 6.07
CA GLN A 324 16.17 23.81 6.88
C GLN A 324 16.15 22.39 7.47
N SER A 325 14.97 21.87 7.81
CA SER A 325 14.81 20.60 8.53
C SER A 325 14.49 19.40 7.63
N ILE A 326 14.11 19.62 6.36
CA ILE A 326 13.66 18.55 5.47
C ILE A 326 14.72 17.45 5.31
N SER A 327 15.99 17.80 5.29
CA SER A 327 17.09 16.84 5.21
C SER A 327 17.33 16.03 6.50
N ASP A 328 16.68 16.40 7.60
CA ASP A 328 16.73 15.63 8.84
C ASP A 328 15.69 14.49 8.88
N TYR A 329 14.70 14.48 7.97
CA TYR A 329 13.65 13.48 7.93
C TYR A 329 13.73 12.65 6.65
N TRP A 330 14.05 11.37 6.79
CA TRP A 330 14.25 10.46 5.66
C TRP A 330 12.99 9.64 5.43
N PHE A 331 12.02 10.26 4.77
CA PHE A 331 10.75 9.61 4.46
C PHE A 331 10.82 8.80 3.17
N THR A 332 10.17 7.63 3.21
CA THR A 332 9.93 6.79 2.05
C THR A 332 8.57 6.12 2.13
N THR A 333 8.18 5.48 1.04
CA THR A 333 7.02 4.61 0.93
C THR A 333 7.44 3.21 0.50
N GLU A 334 6.53 2.26 0.54
CA GLU A 334 6.78 0.88 0.15
C GLU A 334 7.15 0.70 -1.34
N HIS A 335 6.99 1.73 -2.16
CA HIS A 335 7.28 1.68 -3.59
C HIS A 335 8.53 2.43 -4.02
N GLY A 336 9.37 2.86 -3.06
CA GLY A 336 10.73 3.33 -3.32
C GLY A 336 10.86 4.78 -3.74
N SER A 337 9.91 5.64 -3.39
CA SER A 337 10.08 7.09 -3.48
C SER A 337 10.76 7.60 -2.21
N TYR A 338 11.90 8.30 -2.34
CA TYR A 338 12.74 8.74 -1.23
C TYR A 338 12.85 10.25 -1.16
N GLY A 339 12.82 10.80 0.05
CA GLY A 339 12.96 12.24 0.31
C GLY A 339 11.69 13.03 -0.03
N GLY A 340 11.78 14.36 0.07
CA GLY A 340 10.64 15.24 -0.16
C GLY A 340 9.48 15.01 0.81
N VAL A 341 8.25 15.12 0.32
CA VAL A 341 7.03 15.04 1.13
C VAL A 341 6.14 13.92 0.63
N VAL A 342 5.91 12.90 1.46
CA VAL A 342 4.96 11.82 1.16
C VAL A 342 3.56 12.40 1.07
N MET A 343 2.84 12.05 0.01
CA MET A 343 1.49 12.52 -0.24
C MET A 343 0.44 11.56 0.31
N THR A 344 -0.77 12.05 0.48
CA THR A 344 -1.92 11.32 1.02
C THR A 344 -3.02 11.12 -0.04
N GLY A 345 -4.07 10.39 0.31
CA GLY A 345 -5.20 10.14 -0.58
C GLY A 345 -4.79 9.38 -1.85
N TRP A 346 -5.27 9.81 -3.00
CA TRP A 346 -4.99 9.17 -4.30
C TRP A 346 -3.54 9.33 -4.75
N GLN A 347 -2.84 10.33 -4.24
CA GLN A 347 -1.44 10.59 -4.51
C GLN A 347 -0.49 9.83 -3.57
N PHE A 348 -1.02 9.06 -2.62
CA PHE A 348 -0.19 8.21 -1.75
C PHE A 348 0.69 7.25 -2.56
N SER A 349 1.78 6.83 -1.99
CA SER A 349 2.89 6.02 -2.53
C SER A 349 3.96 6.81 -3.27
N ALA A 350 3.67 8.00 -3.79
CA ALA A 350 4.67 8.88 -4.35
C ALA A 350 4.96 10.08 -3.42
N ASN A 351 6.17 10.61 -3.50
CA ASN A 351 6.56 11.82 -2.78
C ASN A 351 6.59 13.00 -3.75
N MET A 352 6.13 14.16 -3.32
CA MET A 352 6.48 15.41 -4.00
C MET A 352 7.93 15.75 -3.71
N TRP A 353 8.65 16.20 -4.74
CA TRP A 353 10.08 16.53 -4.72
C TRP A 353 10.97 15.40 -4.24
N PRO A 354 10.85 14.20 -4.79
CA PRO A 354 11.68 13.06 -4.40
C PRO A 354 13.15 13.30 -4.77
N GLU A 355 14.06 12.82 -3.94
CA GLU A 355 15.49 12.86 -4.16
C GLU A 355 16.00 11.62 -4.91
N GLY A 356 15.25 10.52 -4.84
CA GLY A 356 15.60 9.27 -5.51
C GLY A 356 14.43 8.32 -5.64
N LEU A 357 14.54 7.42 -6.65
CA LEU A 357 13.56 6.36 -6.89
C LEU A 357 14.26 5.01 -6.96
N LEU A 358 13.82 4.06 -6.15
CA LEU A 358 14.17 2.65 -6.29
C LEU A 358 13.04 1.90 -7.02
N ASP A 359 13.36 0.78 -7.68
CA ASP A 359 12.32 -0.16 -8.07
C ASP A 359 11.75 -0.87 -6.83
N GLY A 360 10.47 -1.30 -6.92
CA GLY A 360 9.76 -1.84 -5.78
C GLY A 360 10.39 -3.11 -5.20
N VAL A 361 11.04 -3.95 -6.02
CA VAL A 361 11.67 -5.18 -5.54
C VAL A 361 12.90 -4.85 -4.70
N THR A 362 13.74 -3.91 -5.15
CA THR A 362 14.89 -3.42 -4.40
C THR A 362 14.45 -2.67 -3.12
N GLN A 363 13.33 -1.94 -3.19
CA GLN A 363 12.75 -1.31 -2.01
C GLN A 363 12.38 -2.34 -0.93
N PHE A 364 11.78 -3.47 -1.34
CA PHE A 364 11.47 -4.54 -0.39
C PHE A 364 12.70 -5.31 0.10
N ASP A 365 13.82 -5.34 -0.64
CA ASP A 365 15.10 -5.79 -0.05
C ASP A 365 15.53 -4.91 1.13
N ALA A 366 15.35 -3.58 1.01
CA ALA A 366 15.66 -2.66 2.10
C ALA A 366 14.69 -2.78 3.29
N ILE A 367 13.39 -3.00 3.02
CA ILE A 367 12.36 -3.19 4.05
C ILE A 367 12.61 -4.50 4.79
N ASP A 368 12.69 -5.60 4.06
CA ASP A 368 12.88 -6.95 4.61
C ASP A 368 14.22 -7.11 5.32
N GLY A 369 15.24 -6.37 4.86
CA GLY A 369 16.55 -6.27 5.50
C GLY A 369 16.59 -5.40 6.76
N GLY A 370 15.46 -4.77 7.17
CA GLY A 370 15.37 -3.94 8.38
C GLY A 370 16.05 -2.59 8.28
N LEU A 371 16.30 -2.07 7.06
CA LEU A 371 16.88 -0.73 6.89
C LEU A 371 15.87 0.38 7.19
N CYS A 372 14.57 0.12 7.03
CA CYS A 372 13.49 1.01 7.43
C CYS A 372 13.20 0.82 8.93
N LYS A 373 13.96 1.49 9.79
CA LYS A 373 13.94 1.26 11.24
C LYS A 373 12.69 1.78 11.94
N CYS A 374 12.08 2.83 11.42
CA CYS A 374 10.84 3.40 11.93
C CYS A 374 9.73 3.27 10.89
N THR A 375 8.54 2.95 11.35
CA THR A 375 7.38 2.94 10.46
C THR A 375 6.15 3.51 11.16
N ALA A 376 5.33 4.24 10.39
CA ALA A 376 4.00 4.65 10.82
C ALA A 376 2.96 4.04 9.87
N LEU A 377 2.03 3.28 10.44
CA LEU A 377 1.02 2.51 9.74
C LEU A 377 -0.37 2.81 10.33
N SER A 378 -1.41 2.71 9.53
CA SER A 378 -2.77 2.79 10.06
C SER A 378 -3.22 1.43 10.60
N PHE A 379 -4.27 1.43 11.44
CA PHE A 379 -4.88 0.21 11.95
C PHE A 379 -6.42 0.29 11.86
N ALA A 380 -7.05 -0.86 11.58
CA ALA A 380 -8.50 -0.99 11.61
C ALA A 380 -8.99 -1.64 12.92
N GLU A 381 -8.29 -2.66 13.39
CA GLU A 381 -8.57 -3.33 14.66
C GLU A 381 -7.26 -3.63 15.39
N PHE A 382 -7.32 -3.64 16.73
CA PHE A 382 -6.27 -4.14 17.63
C PHE A 382 -6.92 -4.98 18.72
N ASP A 383 -6.42 -6.19 18.95
CA ASP A 383 -7.06 -7.12 19.88
C ASP A 383 -6.31 -7.28 21.21
N GLN A 384 -7.00 -7.97 22.14
CA GLN A 384 -6.48 -8.23 23.49
C GLN A 384 -5.20 -9.08 23.47
N ALA A 385 -5.01 -9.93 22.45
CA ALA A 385 -3.82 -10.77 22.28
C ALA A 385 -2.62 -9.97 21.73
N GLY A 386 -2.84 -8.73 21.30
CA GLY A 386 -1.80 -7.87 20.74
C GLY A 386 -1.59 -8.05 19.25
N ASN A 387 -2.65 -8.42 18.53
CA ASN A 387 -2.66 -8.51 17.08
C ASN A 387 -3.28 -7.26 16.46
N VAL A 388 -2.71 -6.79 15.35
CA VAL A 388 -3.30 -5.74 14.52
C VAL A 388 -3.94 -6.32 13.26
N ASN A 389 -5.07 -5.74 12.86
CA ASN A 389 -5.78 -6.08 11.64
C ASN A 389 -6.00 -4.83 10.78
N VAL A 390 -5.62 -4.90 9.50
CA VAL A 390 -5.94 -3.94 8.45
C VAL A 390 -6.40 -4.62 7.17
N SER A 391 -6.33 -5.95 7.11
CA SER A 391 -6.44 -6.71 5.86
C SER A 391 -7.85 -7.20 5.55
N LYS A 392 -8.68 -7.44 6.58
CA LYS A 392 -10.08 -7.88 6.40
C LYS A 392 -10.90 -7.52 7.63
N PHE A 393 -11.82 -6.58 7.51
CA PHE A 393 -12.65 -6.10 8.63
C PHE A 393 -14.01 -5.58 8.14
N GLY A 394 -15.06 -5.90 8.87
CA GLY A 394 -16.43 -5.59 8.45
C GLY A 394 -16.71 -6.12 7.03
N SER A 395 -17.11 -5.23 6.12
CA SER A 395 -17.33 -5.56 4.70
C SER A 395 -16.11 -5.24 3.80
N ALA A 396 -15.01 -4.78 4.39
CA ALA A 396 -13.79 -4.39 3.68
C ALA A 396 -12.79 -5.56 3.61
N ASN A 397 -12.16 -5.72 2.45
CA ASN A 397 -11.16 -6.74 2.18
C ASN A 397 -9.96 -6.12 1.44
N PRO A 398 -9.26 -5.13 2.02
CA PRO A 398 -8.19 -4.45 1.29
C PRO A 398 -6.93 -5.31 1.09
N GLY A 399 -6.76 -6.38 1.87
CA GLY A 399 -5.50 -7.10 1.93
C GLY A 399 -4.46 -6.38 2.78
N ALA A 400 -3.26 -6.93 2.88
CA ALA A 400 -2.22 -6.37 3.75
C ALA A 400 -1.43 -5.22 3.09
N GLY A 401 -1.36 -5.17 1.77
CA GLY A 401 -0.38 -4.30 1.15
C GLY A 401 1.05 -4.71 1.54
N GLY A 402 1.89 -3.73 1.80
CA GLY A 402 3.23 -3.93 2.37
C GLY A 402 3.28 -4.04 3.89
N PHE A 403 2.14 -4.00 4.57
CA PHE A 403 2.09 -3.92 6.04
C PHE A 403 2.88 -5.01 6.75
N ILE A 404 2.76 -6.27 6.28
CA ILE A 404 3.42 -7.43 6.90
C ILE A 404 4.93 -7.30 6.79
N ASP A 405 5.44 -6.99 5.60
CA ASP A 405 6.87 -6.81 5.33
C ASP A 405 7.42 -5.63 6.13
N ILE A 406 6.74 -4.49 6.06
CA ILE A 406 7.12 -3.24 6.75
C ILE A 406 7.19 -3.44 8.27
N ALA A 407 6.16 -4.09 8.84
CA ALA A 407 6.09 -4.27 10.29
C ALA A 407 7.09 -5.29 10.81
N HIS A 408 7.51 -6.28 10.01
CA HIS A 408 8.28 -7.42 10.48
C HIS A 408 9.64 -7.05 11.05
N ASN A 409 10.41 -6.24 10.31
CA ASN A 409 11.80 -5.91 10.67
C ASN A 409 12.03 -4.45 11.10
N ALA A 410 10.98 -3.64 11.24
CA ALA A 410 11.11 -2.30 11.81
C ALA A 410 11.43 -2.37 13.31
N GLU A 411 12.29 -1.49 13.80
CA GLU A 411 12.63 -1.38 15.23
C GLU A 411 11.53 -0.63 16.00
N LYS A 412 10.90 0.39 15.37
CA LYS A 412 9.83 1.22 15.95
C LYS A 412 8.59 1.21 15.07
N LEU A 413 7.45 0.80 15.66
CA LEU A 413 6.14 0.73 15.02
C LEU A 413 5.20 1.78 15.64
N ILE A 414 4.67 2.68 14.81
CA ILE A 414 3.70 3.69 15.20
C ILE A 414 2.40 3.35 14.46
N PHE A 415 1.38 2.90 15.18
CA PHE A 415 0.06 2.67 14.62
C PHE A 415 -0.83 3.89 14.85
N ALA A 416 -1.31 4.52 13.78
CA ALA A 416 -2.05 5.76 13.81
C ALA A 416 -3.47 5.59 13.25
N GLY A 417 -4.47 6.08 13.96
CA GLY A 417 -5.86 6.01 13.51
C GLY A 417 -6.85 6.42 14.59
N THR A 418 -8.10 6.72 14.21
CA THR A 418 -9.16 7.07 15.15
C THR A 418 -9.44 5.94 16.13
N PHE A 419 -9.91 6.28 17.34
CA PHE A 419 -10.20 5.32 18.41
C PHE A 419 -11.39 4.40 18.08
N THR A 420 -12.43 4.99 17.50
CA THR A 420 -13.58 4.27 16.94
C THR A 420 -13.86 4.75 15.52
N THR A 421 -14.69 4.04 14.77
CA THR A 421 -15.06 4.39 13.40
C THR A 421 -16.56 4.25 13.14
N GLY A 422 -17.01 4.75 11.99
CA GLY A 422 -18.43 4.66 11.63
C GLY A 422 -19.28 5.75 12.28
N GLY A 423 -18.89 7.02 12.07
CA GLY A 423 -19.65 8.19 12.50
C GLY A 423 -19.10 8.90 13.73
N LEU A 424 -17.84 8.65 14.10
CA LEU A 424 -17.16 9.45 15.12
C LEU A 424 -17.20 10.92 14.74
N ARG A 425 -17.63 11.76 15.66
CA ARG A 425 -17.55 13.22 15.57
C ARG A 425 -16.98 13.78 16.85
N VAL A 426 -16.04 14.69 16.69
CA VAL A 426 -15.39 15.39 17.79
C VAL A 426 -15.46 16.89 17.58
N SER A 427 -15.46 17.63 18.65
CA SER A 427 -15.32 19.08 18.66
C SER A 427 -14.23 19.51 19.64
N PHE A 428 -13.88 20.78 19.59
CA PHE A 428 -12.81 21.36 20.39
C PHE A 428 -13.31 22.61 21.09
N ASP A 429 -13.04 22.69 22.36
CA ASP A 429 -13.30 23.89 23.17
C ASP A 429 -11.95 24.41 23.70
N GLY A 430 -11.38 25.37 22.97
CA GLY A 430 -9.96 25.70 23.13
C GLY A 430 -9.08 24.49 22.85
N ASN A 431 -8.32 24.07 23.86
CA ASN A 431 -7.41 22.89 23.77
C ASN A 431 -8.04 21.61 24.33
N VAL A 432 -9.36 21.56 24.50
CA VAL A 432 -10.07 20.43 25.10
C VAL A 432 -10.82 19.67 24.02
N LEU A 433 -10.58 18.38 23.92
CA LEU A 433 -11.30 17.47 23.03
C LEU A 433 -12.65 17.06 23.65
N ARG A 434 -13.71 17.09 22.86
CA ARG A 434 -15.03 16.55 23.22
C ARG A 434 -15.48 15.52 22.20
N ILE A 435 -16.07 14.44 22.67
CA ILE A 435 -16.71 13.43 21.82
C ILE A 435 -18.19 13.80 21.70
N ASP A 436 -18.57 14.34 20.54
CA ASP A 436 -19.96 14.73 20.26
C ASP A 436 -20.80 13.52 19.85
N ASN A 437 -20.19 12.57 19.15
CA ASN A 437 -20.81 11.31 18.76
C ASN A 437 -19.76 10.21 18.68
N GLU A 438 -19.99 9.12 19.38
CA GLU A 438 -19.11 7.96 19.34
C GLU A 438 -19.27 7.17 18.04
N GLY A 439 -18.18 6.62 17.52
CA GLY A 439 -18.22 5.74 16.36
C GLY A 439 -18.94 4.43 16.67
N LYS A 440 -19.71 3.93 15.71
CA LYS A 440 -20.50 2.70 15.88
C LYS A 440 -19.65 1.44 15.99
N SER A 441 -18.43 1.47 15.48
CA SER A 441 -17.53 0.31 15.44
C SER A 441 -16.31 0.54 16.33
N LYS A 442 -16.13 -0.36 17.30
CA LYS A 442 -14.95 -0.41 18.16
C LYS A 442 -13.77 -0.96 17.36
N LYS A 443 -12.60 -0.33 17.51
CA LYS A 443 -11.34 -0.79 16.90
C LYS A 443 -10.48 -1.59 17.89
N PHE A 444 -10.64 -1.35 19.18
CA PHE A 444 -10.02 -2.17 20.23
C PHE A 444 -10.99 -3.32 20.57
N VAL A 445 -10.73 -4.50 20.00
CA VAL A 445 -11.65 -5.64 20.04
C VAL A 445 -11.10 -6.76 20.92
N LYS A 446 -11.97 -7.63 21.42
CA LYS A 446 -11.54 -8.78 22.21
C LYS A 446 -10.70 -9.75 21.40
N GLN A 447 -11.07 -9.95 20.14
CA GLN A 447 -10.37 -10.80 19.18
C GLN A 447 -10.53 -10.20 17.77
N ALA A 448 -9.44 -9.99 17.08
CA ALA A 448 -9.46 -9.55 15.68
C ALA A 448 -9.96 -10.68 14.77
N GLY A 449 -10.78 -10.32 13.79
CA GLY A 449 -11.29 -11.28 12.81
C GLY A 449 -10.23 -11.79 11.83
N HIS A 450 -9.12 -11.08 11.71
CA HIS A 450 -8.01 -11.39 10.82
C HIS A 450 -6.70 -10.88 11.43
N ILE A 451 -5.60 -11.60 11.30
CA ILE A 451 -4.30 -11.17 11.87
C ILE A 451 -3.43 -10.67 10.72
N THR A 452 -3.25 -9.35 10.62
CA THR A 452 -2.30 -8.78 9.68
C THR A 452 -0.89 -8.83 10.25
N TYR A 453 -0.72 -8.51 11.55
CA TYR A 453 0.57 -8.62 12.20
C TYR A 453 0.41 -8.89 13.71
N PRO A 454 1.12 -9.88 14.29
CA PRO A 454 1.12 -10.15 15.73
C PRO A 454 2.12 -9.23 16.45
N VAL A 455 1.70 -8.00 16.75
CA VAL A 455 2.56 -6.93 17.30
C VAL A 455 3.22 -7.33 18.60
N LYS A 456 2.45 -7.92 19.53
CA LYS A 456 3.00 -8.40 20.81
C LYS A 456 4.10 -9.46 20.62
N GLN A 457 3.95 -10.35 19.64
CA GLN A 457 4.98 -11.33 19.31
C GLN A 457 6.24 -10.63 18.75
N GLY A 458 6.07 -9.58 17.94
CA GLY A 458 7.19 -8.76 17.48
C GLY A 458 7.96 -8.07 18.61
N VAL A 459 7.22 -7.57 19.62
CA VAL A 459 7.83 -7.01 20.84
C VAL A 459 8.62 -8.08 21.61
N LEU A 460 8.06 -9.29 21.76
CA LEU A 460 8.69 -10.39 22.48
C LEU A 460 9.94 -10.93 21.74
N ASP A 461 9.82 -11.24 20.47
CA ASP A 461 10.84 -11.99 19.73
C ASP A 461 11.93 -11.10 19.13
N ARG A 462 11.56 -9.88 18.72
CA ARG A 462 12.45 -8.96 17.99
C ARG A 462 12.78 -7.68 18.76
N GLY A 463 12.24 -7.52 19.97
CA GLY A 463 12.49 -6.32 20.79
C GLY A 463 11.89 -5.04 20.19
N GLN A 464 10.87 -5.14 19.36
CA GLN A 464 10.24 -4.00 18.72
C GLN A 464 9.60 -3.06 19.74
N GLN A 465 9.73 -1.77 19.51
CA GLN A 465 8.95 -0.76 20.21
C GLN A 465 7.68 -0.48 19.42
N ALA A 466 6.52 -0.66 20.01
CA ALA A 466 5.25 -0.48 19.31
C ALA A 466 4.28 0.37 20.12
N MET A 467 3.60 1.30 19.45
CA MET A 467 2.60 2.16 20.07
C MET A 467 1.40 2.39 19.16
N LEU A 468 0.25 2.62 19.77
CA LEU A 468 -0.98 3.03 19.07
C LEU A 468 -1.33 4.45 19.49
N ILE A 469 -1.58 5.30 18.50
CA ILE A 469 -1.90 6.73 18.67
C ILE A 469 -3.27 6.99 18.07
N THR A 470 -4.15 7.51 18.89
CA THR A 470 -5.49 7.94 18.47
C THR A 470 -5.70 9.42 18.82
N GLU A 471 -6.83 9.98 18.39
CA GLU A 471 -7.19 11.36 18.73
C GLU A 471 -7.40 11.59 20.23
N ARG A 472 -7.63 10.52 21.02
CA ARG A 472 -8.00 10.64 22.44
C ARG A 472 -7.13 9.85 23.40
N ALA A 473 -6.38 8.86 22.93
CA ALA A 473 -5.58 7.97 23.78
C ALA A 473 -4.34 7.47 23.06
N VAL A 474 -3.25 7.26 23.81
CA VAL A 474 -2.00 6.64 23.33
C VAL A 474 -1.69 5.43 24.18
N PHE A 475 -1.28 4.36 23.51
CA PHE A 475 -0.92 3.11 24.15
C PHE A 475 0.45 2.64 23.73
N ASN A 476 1.17 2.00 24.64
CA ASN A 476 2.32 1.16 24.32
C ASN A 476 1.89 -0.30 24.20
N VAL A 477 2.50 -1.05 23.29
CA VAL A 477 2.40 -2.51 23.28
C VAL A 477 3.60 -3.06 24.05
N THR A 478 3.30 -3.77 25.15
CA THR A 478 4.32 -4.34 26.03
C THR A 478 4.24 -5.87 25.98
N VAL A 479 5.19 -6.54 26.60
CA VAL A 479 5.19 -8.00 26.77
C VAL A 479 3.94 -8.49 27.54
N ASP A 480 3.35 -7.65 28.39
CA ASP A 480 2.13 -7.97 29.14
C ASP A 480 0.84 -7.66 28.37
N GLY A 481 0.94 -6.94 27.24
CA GLY A 481 -0.17 -6.49 26.41
C GLY A 481 -0.22 -4.97 26.24
N LEU A 482 -1.42 -4.45 26.01
CA LEU A 482 -1.62 -3.02 25.75
C LEU A 482 -1.63 -2.21 27.06
N GLU A 483 -0.82 -1.17 27.13
CA GLU A 483 -0.74 -0.23 28.25
C GLU A 483 -1.13 1.18 27.81
N LEU A 484 -2.20 1.74 28.40
CA LEU A 484 -2.62 3.12 28.20
C LEU A 484 -1.64 4.07 28.91
N ILE A 485 -1.01 4.98 28.17
CA ILE A 485 0.03 5.90 28.68
C ILE A 485 -0.36 7.38 28.63
N GLU A 486 -1.28 7.77 27.71
CA GLU A 486 -1.76 9.16 27.60
C GLU A 486 -3.24 9.19 27.26
N ILE A 487 -3.93 10.24 27.73
CA ILE A 487 -5.29 10.63 27.29
C ILE A 487 -5.31 12.09 26.85
N ALA A 488 -6.22 12.44 25.95
CA ALA A 488 -6.39 13.80 25.49
C ALA A 488 -7.01 14.69 26.60
N PRO A 489 -6.71 16.01 26.61
CA PRO A 489 -7.41 16.95 27.48
C PRO A 489 -8.93 16.88 27.26
N GLY A 490 -9.71 16.79 28.36
CA GLY A 490 -11.17 16.72 28.33
C GLY A 490 -11.77 15.33 28.24
N ILE A 491 -10.96 14.30 28.03
CA ILE A 491 -11.41 12.91 27.93
C ILE A 491 -11.57 12.27 29.29
N ASN A 492 -12.75 11.67 29.54
CA ASN A 492 -12.99 10.85 30.72
C ASN A 492 -12.47 9.43 30.48
N LEU A 493 -11.53 8.99 31.32
CA LEU A 493 -10.87 7.69 31.21
C LEU A 493 -11.87 6.53 31.12
N GLN A 494 -12.86 6.49 32.02
CA GLN A 494 -13.79 5.37 32.06
C GLN A 494 -14.74 5.40 30.86
N LYS A 495 -15.47 6.52 30.67
CA LYS A 495 -16.53 6.64 29.68
C LYS A 495 -16.00 6.66 28.25
N ASP A 496 -14.94 7.47 28.00
CA ASP A 496 -14.52 7.79 26.64
C ASP A 496 -13.38 6.87 26.14
N VAL A 497 -12.76 6.09 27.04
CA VAL A 497 -11.69 5.14 26.70
C VAL A 497 -12.09 3.72 27.07
N LEU A 498 -12.18 3.38 28.36
CA LEU A 498 -12.32 1.99 28.82
C LEU A 498 -13.64 1.35 28.38
N ASP A 499 -14.76 2.06 28.47
CA ASP A 499 -16.09 1.57 28.05
C ASP A 499 -16.19 1.42 26.52
N GLN A 500 -15.32 2.10 25.75
CA GLN A 500 -15.26 2.04 24.29
C GLN A 500 -14.36 0.93 23.76
N MET A 501 -13.65 0.20 24.63
CA MET A 501 -12.81 -0.95 24.29
C MET A 501 -13.57 -2.27 24.48
N GLY A 502 -13.16 -3.30 23.75
CA GLY A 502 -13.67 -4.68 23.91
C GLY A 502 -12.96 -5.46 25.03
N PHE A 503 -11.91 -4.89 25.61
CA PHE A 503 -11.13 -5.44 26.72
C PHE A 503 -10.56 -4.30 27.55
N VAL A 504 -10.11 -4.61 28.77
CA VAL A 504 -9.50 -3.61 29.66
C VAL A 504 -7.97 -3.65 29.47
N PRO A 505 -7.35 -2.56 29.01
CA PRO A 505 -5.89 -2.47 28.92
C PRO A 505 -5.30 -2.24 30.33
N LYS A 506 -4.01 -2.46 30.48
CA LYS A 506 -3.26 -1.94 31.62
C LYS A 506 -3.28 -0.41 31.56
N VAL A 507 -3.55 0.25 32.66
CA VAL A 507 -3.41 1.71 32.76
C VAL A 507 -2.10 2.04 33.45
N SER A 508 -1.29 2.87 32.83
CA SER A 508 -0.02 3.30 33.39
C SER A 508 -0.22 3.97 34.76
N PRO A 509 0.58 3.63 35.79
CA PRO A 509 0.52 4.31 37.07
C PRO A 509 0.89 5.81 36.96
N VAL A 510 1.51 6.22 35.87
CA VAL A 510 1.85 7.60 35.52
C VAL A 510 1.16 7.96 34.21
N LEU A 511 -0.21 7.88 34.22
CA LEU A 511 -1.01 8.28 33.07
C LEU A 511 -0.85 9.79 32.82
N LYS A 512 -0.43 10.13 31.59
CA LYS A 512 -0.20 11.51 31.17
C LYS A 512 -1.39 12.10 30.44
N THR A 513 -1.45 13.42 30.37
CA THR A 513 -2.31 14.15 29.44
C THR A 513 -1.47 14.54 28.21
N MET A 514 -2.02 14.35 27.00
CA MET A 514 -1.38 14.83 25.77
C MET A 514 -1.15 16.34 25.84
N GLU A 515 -0.10 16.81 25.18
CA GLU A 515 0.23 18.24 25.13
C GLU A 515 -0.91 19.06 24.51
N SER A 516 -1.30 20.14 25.16
CA SER A 516 -2.46 20.94 24.81
C SER A 516 -2.38 21.60 23.42
N TRP A 517 -1.17 21.94 22.97
CA TRP A 517 -0.97 22.57 21.66
C TRP A 517 -1.39 21.66 20.47
N ILE A 518 -1.39 20.33 20.67
CA ILE A 518 -1.85 19.35 19.68
C ILE A 518 -3.30 19.65 19.26
N PHE A 519 -4.11 20.12 20.20
CA PHE A 519 -5.55 20.37 20.05
C PHE A 519 -5.89 21.83 19.66
N THR A 520 -4.90 22.64 19.31
CA THR A 520 -5.11 24.05 18.91
C THR A 520 -5.14 24.18 17.39
N ASP A 521 -6.18 24.82 16.86
CA ASP A 521 -6.20 25.24 15.45
C ASP A 521 -5.34 26.50 15.28
N ARG A 522 -4.07 26.31 14.91
CA ARG A 522 -3.12 27.41 14.72
C ARG A 522 -3.52 28.36 13.57
N LEU A 523 -4.29 27.88 12.58
CA LEU A 523 -4.75 28.71 11.48
C LEU A 523 -5.87 29.66 11.93
N ALA A 524 -6.75 29.23 12.81
CA ALA A 524 -7.79 30.06 13.39
C ALA A 524 -7.22 31.13 14.34
N VAL A 525 -6.14 30.81 15.09
CA VAL A 525 -5.48 31.74 16.01
C VAL A 525 -4.67 32.80 15.25
N ALA A 526 -4.10 32.47 14.08
CA ALA A 526 -3.38 33.45 13.25
C ALA A 526 -4.31 34.39 12.46
N ALA A 527 -5.60 34.06 12.35
CA ALA A 527 -6.62 34.85 11.66
C ALA A 527 -7.46 35.73 12.61
N ALA A 528 -7.32 35.58 13.94
CA ALA A 528 -7.96 36.36 14.99
C ALA A 528 -6.99 37.41 15.56
#